data_0031bb78c25022ec54ef0571be37ef52
#
_entry.id   0031bb78c25022ec54ef0571be37ef52
#
_cell.length_a   1.000
_cell.length_b   1.000
_cell.length_c   1.000
_cell.angle_alpha   90.00
_cell.angle_beta   90.00
_cell.angle_gamma   90.00
#
_symmetry.space_group_name_H-M   'P 1'
#
loop_
_entity.id
_entity.type
_entity.pdbx_description
1 polymer ?
#
loop_
_entity_poly.entity_id
_entity_poly.type
_entity_poly.pdbx_seq_one_letter_code
_entity_poly.pdbx_strand_id
1 'polypeptide(L)'
;PRIIVTVISCVLVAYAFARFEFWGKKILFSIMVGTMMLPLIVLRLPQYLVFRELGWLDSYLPLIVPSAFATDTFFIFMLVQFLKGIPRDMEEAAQIDGCNALQLLWHIIVPLLKPAIVSVIVFQFIWTMNDFMGPLIYLASVEKYPVSLALKMSIGATEEVEWANVIAISVVAL
;
A
#
# COMPACT_ATOMS: atom_id res chain seq x y z
N PRO A 1 -0.17 -10.72 -1.41
CA PRO A 1 -1.21 -10.36 -0.43
C PRO A 1 -1.25 -8.85 -0.15
N ARG A 2 -0.09 -8.19 0.12
CA ARG A 2 0.00 -6.76 0.45
C ARG A 2 -0.75 -5.86 -0.55
N ILE A 3 -0.54 -6.03 -1.85
CA ILE A 3 -1.18 -5.22 -2.90
C ILE A 3 -2.71 -5.25 -2.80
N ILE A 4 -3.30 -6.43 -2.64
CA ILE A 4 -4.76 -6.60 -2.54
C ILE A 4 -5.29 -5.85 -1.31
N VAL A 5 -4.62 -6.02 -0.19
CA VAL A 5 -4.98 -5.39 1.08
C VAL A 5 -4.89 -3.85 0.96
N THR A 6 -3.80 -3.33 0.38
CA THR A 6 -3.62 -1.89 0.13
C THR A 6 -4.74 -1.34 -0.77
N VAL A 7 -5.04 -2.02 -1.89
CA VAL A 7 -6.09 -1.55 -2.82
C VAL A 7 -7.44 -1.46 -2.12
N ILE A 8 -7.84 -2.52 -1.41
CA ILE A 8 -9.14 -2.54 -0.72
C ILE A 8 -9.21 -1.43 0.31
N SER A 9 -8.22 -1.33 1.19
CA SER A 9 -8.20 -0.33 2.27
C SER A 9 -8.17 1.10 1.74
N CYS A 10 -7.34 1.38 0.73
CA CYS A 10 -7.23 2.71 0.14
C CYS A 10 -8.49 3.12 -0.64
N VAL A 11 -9.13 2.20 -1.36
CA VAL A 11 -10.40 2.48 -2.06
C VAL A 11 -11.51 2.82 -1.09
N LEU A 12 -11.66 2.06 0.00
CA LEU A 12 -12.67 2.32 1.02
C LEU A 12 -12.49 3.69 1.67
N VAL A 13 -11.26 4.01 2.08
CA VAL A 13 -10.95 5.29 2.73
C VAL A 13 -11.06 6.46 1.74
N ALA A 14 -10.59 6.28 0.50
CA ALA A 14 -10.72 7.30 -0.53
C ALA A 14 -12.18 7.60 -0.86
N TYR A 15 -13.02 6.57 -0.95
CA TYR A 15 -14.45 6.73 -1.16
C TYR A 15 -15.10 7.51 -0.02
N ALA A 16 -14.75 7.18 1.22
CA ALA A 16 -15.24 7.91 2.39
C ALA A 16 -14.86 9.40 2.33
N PHE A 17 -13.60 9.73 2.06
CA PHE A 17 -13.16 11.12 1.94
C PHE A 17 -13.71 11.85 0.70
N ALA A 18 -13.98 11.16 -0.38
CA ALA A 18 -14.47 11.83 -1.59
C ALA A 18 -15.98 12.11 -1.55
N ARG A 19 -16.77 11.20 -0.97
CA ARG A 19 -18.23 11.17 -1.12
C ARG A 19 -19.03 11.51 0.13
N PHE A 20 -18.54 11.10 1.30
CA PHE A 20 -19.25 11.37 2.55
C PHE A 20 -18.86 12.71 3.15
N GLU A 21 -19.82 13.37 3.77
CA GLU A 21 -19.60 14.54 4.61
C GLU A 21 -19.71 14.12 6.08
N PHE A 22 -18.64 14.34 6.83
CA PHE A 22 -18.59 14.03 8.26
C PHE A 22 -17.79 15.08 9.02
N TRP A 23 -18.07 15.18 10.30
CA TRP A 23 -17.38 16.12 11.17
C TRP A 23 -15.87 15.84 11.23
N GLY A 24 -15.05 16.88 11.05
CA GLY A 24 -13.60 16.75 11.07
C GLY A 24 -12.97 16.28 9.76
N LYS A 25 -13.72 15.98 8.68
CA LYS A 25 -13.23 15.54 7.37
C LYS A 25 -12.03 16.32 6.87
N LYS A 26 -12.12 17.67 6.88
CA LYS A 26 -11.04 18.54 6.40
C LYS A 26 -9.77 18.41 7.24
N ILE A 27 -9.93 18.33 8.57
CA ILE A 27 -8.81 18.19 9.51
C ILE A 27 -8.13 16.85 9.31
N LEU A 28 -8.91 15.76 9.28
CA LEU A 28 -8.38 14.40 9.08
C LEU A 28 -7.68 14.26 7.73
N PHE A 29 -8.27 14.83 6.66
CA PHE A 29 -7.63 14.82 5.34
C PHE A 29 -6.32 15.62 5.33
N SER A 30 -6.29 16.79 5.98
CA SER A 30 -5.07 17.61 6.09
C SER A 30 -3.97 16.90 6.90
N ILE A 31 -4.33 16.23 8.01
CA ILE A 31 -3.38 15.43 8.79
C ILE A 31 -2.86 14.28 7.93
N MET A 32 -3.73 13.55 7.24
CA MET A 32 -3.34 12.46 6.34
C MET A 32 -2.34 12.95 5.28
N VAL A 33 -2.62 14.05 4.60
CA VAL A 33 -1.69 14.63 3.60
C VAL A 33 -0.40 15.09 4.27
N GLY A 34 -0.48 15.68 5.47
CA GLY A 34 0.69 16.09 6.25
C GLY A 34 1.62 14.92 6.59
N THR A 35 1.08 13.74 6.84
CA THR A 35 1.92 12.54 7.10
C THR A 35 2.77 12.12 5.92
N MET A 36 2.40 12.49 4.68
CA MET A 36 3.24 12.22 3.50
C MET A 36 4.58 12.96 3.52
N MET A 37 4.69 14.04 4.30
CA MET A 37 5.94 14.80 4.46
C MET A 37 6.89 14.15 5.46
N LEU A 38 6.43 13.18 6.25
CA LEU A 38 7.27 12.49 7.22
C LEU A 38 8.20 11.50 6.52
N PRO A 39 9.51 11.57 6.76
CA PRO A 39 10.45 10.58 6.23
C PRO A 39 10.14 9.19 6.79
N LEU A 40 9.91 8.21 5.92
CA LEU A 40 9.61 6.83 6.33
C LEU A 40 10.67 6.23 7.27
N ILE A 41 11.93 6.61 7.10
CA ILE A 41 13.02 6.11 7.93
C ILE A 41 12.83 6.46 9.41
N VAL A 42 12.27 7.62 9.72
CA VAL A 42 12.01 8.07 11.10
C VAL A 42 10.94 7.21 11.77
N LEU A 43 9.97 6.75 10.99
CA LEU A 43 8.88 5.92 11.50
C LEU A 43 9.28 4.45 11.70
N ARG A 44 10.37 3.99 11.10
CA ARG A 44 10.83 2.59 11.18
C ARG A 44 11.16 2.14 12.59
N LEU A 45 11.85 2.97 13.37
CA LEU A 45 12.25 2.59 14.73
C LEU A 45 11.03 2.44 15.68
N PRO A 46 10.11 3.41 15.77
CA PRO A 46 8.88 3.21 16.53
C PRO A 46 8.06 2.01 16.08
N GLN A 47 7.92 1.80 14.78
CA GLN A 47 7.21 0.63 14.23
C GLN A 47 7.87 -0.69 14.64
N TYR A 48 9.20 -0.76 14.61
CA TYR A 48 9.93 -1.95 15.04
C TYR A 48 9.63 -2.30 16.50
N LEU A 49 9.64 -1.30 17.40
CA LEU A 49 9.35 -1.51 18.81
C LEU A 49 7.93 -2.05 19.01
N VAL A 50 6.94 -1.47 18.32
CA VAL A 50 5.55 -1.94 18.38
C VAL A 50 5.43 -3.38 17.86
N PHE A 51 6.05 -3.70 16.73
CA PHE A 51 5.97 -5.06 16.17
C PHE A 51 6.73 -6.09 17.01
N ARG A 52 7.78 -5.67 17.69
CA ARG A 52 8.49 -6.50 18.67
C ARG A 52 7.59 -6.84 19.85
N GLU A 53 6.93 -5.86 20.44
CA GLU A 53 6.00 -6.07 21.57
C GLU A 53 4.80 -6.97 21.17
N LEU A 54 4.34 -6.86 19.90
CA LEU A 54 3.29 -7.70 19.37
C LEU A 54 3.75 -9.13 19.00
N GLY A 55 5.06 -9.40 19.07
CA GLY A 55 5.62 -10.70 18.66
C GLY A 55 5.54 -10.97 17.16
N TRP A 56 5.48 -9.91 16.34
CA TRP A 56 5.34 -10.03 14.89
C TRP A 56 6.67 -10.12 14.14
N LEU A 57 7.81 -9.94 14.84
CA LEU A 57 9.13 -10.07 14.21
C LEU A 57 9.33 -11.47 13.65
N ASP A 58 10.17 -11.57 12.63
CA ASP A 58 10.42 -12.76 11.84
C ASP A 58 9.15 -13.38 11.23
N SER A 59 8.20 -12.50 10.83
CA SER A 59 7.00 -12.88 10.10
C SER A 59 6.67 -11.84 9.02
N TYR A 60 5.74 -12.18 8.11
CA TYR A 60 5.26 -11.23 7.10
C TYR A 60 4.20 -10.24 7.63
N LEU A 61 3.76 -10.37 8.89
CA LEU A 61 2.73 -9.52 9.48
C LEU A 61 3.10 -8.03 9.45
N PRO A 62 4.32 -7.60 9.87
CA PRO A 62 4.73 -6.21 9.79
C PRO A 62 4.70 -5.62 8.39
N LEU A 63 4.88 -6.45 7.37
CA LEU A 63 4.92 -6.03 5.97
C LEU A 63 3.53 -5.95 5.32
N ILE A 64 2.51 -6.62 5.88
CA ILE A 64 1.18 -6.75 5.28
C ILE A 64 0.11 -6.02 6.11
N VAL A 65 0.07 -6.27 7.42
CA VAL A 65 -1.03 -5.81 8.29
C VAL A 65 -1.17 -4.28 8.32
N PRO A 66 -0.11 -3.48 8.38
CA PRO A 66 -0.25 -2.02 8.35
C PRO A 66 -1.02 -1.52 7.12
N SER A 67 -0.84 -2.15 5.96
CA SER A 67 -1.55 -1.77 4.73
C SER A 67 -3.07 -1.95 4.81
N ALA A 68 -3.57 -2.81 5.72
CA ALA A 68 -5.00 -2.97 5.95
C ALA A 68 -5.64 -1.74 6.64
N PHE A 69 -4.82 -0.96 7.33
CA PHE A 69 -5.25 0.27 8.02
C PHE A 69 -5.06 1.53 7.17
N ALA A 70 -5.00 1.38 5.85
CA ALA A 70 -4.88 2.49 4.91
C ALA A 70 -3.69 3.43 5.21
N THR A 71 -2.53 2.85 5.55
CA THR A 71 -1.32 3.62 5.86
C THR A 71 -0.66 4.23 4.64
N ASP A 72 -1.01 3.77 3.43
CA ASP A 72 -0.46 4.25 2.16
C ASP A 72 -1.18 5.53 1.70
N THR A 73 -0.92 6.65 2.38
CA THR A 73 -1.62 7.94 2.21
C THR A 73 -1.51 8.50 0.79
N PHE A 74 -0.41 8.22 0.08
CA PHE A 74 -0.24 8.62 -1.31
C PHE A 74 -1.33 8.02 -2.22
N PHE A 75 -1.63 6.73 -2.05
CA PHE A 75 -2.67 6.07 -2.86
C PHE A 75 -4.07 6.57 -2.50
N ILE A 76 -4.33 6.82 -1.22
CA ILE A 76 -5.60 7.41 -0.79
C ILE A 76 -5.78 8.79 -1.45
N PHE A 77 -4.75 9.64 -1.38
CA PHE A 77 -4.79 10.97 -1.99
C PHE A 77 -5.06 10.88 -3.49
N MET A 78 -4.33 10.02 -4.22
CA MET A 78 -4.48 9.82 -5.66
C MET A 78 -5.90 9.36 -6.01
N LEU A 79 -6.44 8.38 -5.29
CA LEU A 79 -7.79 7.88 -5.49
C LEU A 79 -8.87 8.94 -5.18
N VAL A 80 -8.67 9.74 -4.13
CA VAL A 80 -9.57 10.87 -3.80
C VAL A 80 -9.60 11.90 -4.93
N GLN A 81 -8.45 12.26 -5.49
CA GLN A 81 -8.40 13.21 -6.62
C GLN A 81 -9.10 12.65 -7.85
N PHE A 82 -8.90 11.37 -8.15
CA PHE A 82 -9.59 10.72 -9.26
C PHE A 82 -11.11 10.69 -9.04
N LEU A 83 -11.57 10.32 -7.84
CA LEU A 83 -12.98 10.29 -7.47
C LEU A 83 -13.66 11.66 -7.58
N LYS A 84 -12.95 12.74 -7.23
CA LYS A 84 -13.47 14.11 -7.37
C LYS A 84 -13.73 14.50 -8.83
N GLY A 85 -13.01 13.88 -9.77
CA GLY A 85 -13.23 14.08 -11.21
C GLY A 85 -14.44 13.32 -11.77
N ILE A 86 -15.02 12.37 -11.03
CA ILE A 86 -16.21 11.62 -11.46
C ILE A 86 -17.47 12.40 -11.07
N PRO A 87 -18.35 12.73 -12.03
CA PRO A 87 -19.64 13.42 -11.78
C PRO A 87 -20.50 12.62 -10.78
N ARG A 88 -21.21 13.32 -9.90
CA ARG A 88 -22.10 12.69 -8.92
C ARG A 88 -23.42 12.19 -9.50
N ASP A 89 -23.79 12.67 -10.65
CA ASP A 89 -25.08 12.35 -11.32
C ASP A 89 -25.29 10.84 -11.48
N MET A 90 -24.20 10.09 -11.74
CA MET A 90 -24.25 8.62 -11.84
C MET A 90 -24.57 7.95 -10.49
N GLU A 91 -24.07 8.52 -9.41
CA GLU A 91 -24.30 8.02 -8.05
C GLU A 91 -25.73 8.38 -7.60
N GLU A 92 -26.19 9.57 -7.92
CA GLU A 92 -27.54 10.05 -7.61
C GLU A 92 -28.60 9.22 -8.35
N ALA A 93 -28.39 8.93 -9.63
CA ALA A 93 -29.25 8.03 -10.41
C ALA A 93 -29.36 6.64 -9.76
N ALA A 94 -28.22 6.06 -9.38
CA ALA A 94 -28.22 4.76 -8.70
C ALA A 94 -28.89 4.76 -7.33
N GLN A 95 -28.80 5.88 -6.61
CA GLN A 95 -29.53 6.03 -5.33
C GLN A 95 -31.05 6.09 -5.55
N ILE A 96 -31.50 6.75 -6.62
CA ILE A 96 -32.90 6.76 -7.02
C ILE A 96 -33.38 5.34 -7.36
N ASP A 97 -32.51 4.54 -7.99
CA ASP A 97 -32.76 3.12 -8.28
C ASP A 97 -32.69 2.20 -7.04
N GLY A 98 -32.47 2.77 -5.85
CA GLY A 98 -32.48 2.06 -4.57
C GLY A 98 -31.15 1.41 -4.19
N CYS A 99 -30.04 1.74 -4.84
CA CYS A 99 -28.73 1.24 -4.45
C CYS A 99 -28.28 1.79 -3.08
N ASN A 100 -27.84 0.89 -2.20
CA ASN A 100 -27.18 1.30 -0.97
C ASN A 100 -25.70 1.68 -1.22
N ALA A 101 -25.03 2.29 -0.23
CA ALA A 101 -23.67 2.81 -0.38
C ALA A 101 -22.63 1.74 -0.77
N LEU A 102 -22.79 0.49 -0.30
CA LEU A 102 -21.90 -0.61 -0.68
C LEU A 102 -22.15 -1.08 -2.11
N GLN A 103 -23.42 -1.17 -2.53
CA GLN A 103 -23.78 -1.52 -3.89
C GLN A 103 -23.26 -0.45 -4.88
N LEU A 104 -23.42 0.82 -4.52
CA LEU A 104 -22.91 1.94 -5.29
C LEU A 104 -21.39 1.89 -5.42
N LEU A 105 -20.68 1.63 -4.31
CA LEU A 105 -19.23 1.47 -4.33
C LEU A 105 -18.80 0.35 -5.31
N TRP A 106 -19.37 -0.85 -5.17
CA TRP A 106 -18.89 -2.02 -5.91
C TRP A 106 -19.36 -2.07 -7.37
N HIS A 107 -20.57 -1.62 -7.65
CA HIS A 107 -21.15 -1.74 -9.01
C HIS A 107 -20.92 -0.51 -9.88
N ILE A 108 -20.67 0.66 -9.27
CA ILE A 108 -20.49 1.92 -10.02
C ILE A 108 -19.10 2.50 -9.82
N ILE A 109 -18.74 2.76 -8.56
CA ILE A 109 -17.50 3.49 -8.28
C ILE A 109 -16.26 2.66 -8.60
N VAL A 110 -16.17 1.42 -8.14
CA VAL A 110 -15.00 0.55 -8.41
C VAL A 110 -14.78 0.33 -9.92
N PRO A 111 -15.78 0.04 -10.75
CA PRO A 111 -15.61 -0.01 -12.20
C PRO A 111 -15.08 1.30 -12.81
N LEU A 112 -15.56 2.45 -12.37
CA LEU A 112 -15.09 3.75 -12.85
C LEU A 112 -13.68 4.07 -12.36
N LEU A 113 -13.30 3.58 -11.18
CA LEU A 113 -11.97 3.72 -10.60
C LEU A 113 -10.92 2.77 -11.20
N LYS A 114 -11.29 1.83 -12.07
CA LYS A 114 -10.34 0.83 -12.63
C LYS A 114 -9.02 1.43 -13.09
N PRO A 115 -8.97 2.54 -13.87
CA PRO A 115 -7.68 3.10 -14.31
C PRO A 115 -6.80 3.53 -13.13
N ALA A 116 -7.39 4.16 -12.12
CA ALA A 116 -6.66 4.58 -10.92
C ALA A 116 -6.24 3.39 -10.06
N ILE A 117 -7.09 2.37 -9.92
CA ILE A 117 -6.78 1.13 -9.20
C ILE A 117 -5.62 0.39 -9.88
N VAL A 118 -5.59 0.31 -11.21
CA VAL A 118 -4.47 -0.28 -11.96
C VAL A 118 -3.18 0.48 -11.65
N SER A 119 -3.23 1.82 -11.61
CA SER A 119 -2.06 2.62 -11.22
C SER A 119 -1.59 2.31 -9.79
N VAL A 120 -2.52 2.19 -8.82
CA VAL A 120 -2.18 1.76 -7.44
C VAL A 120 -1.49 0.40 -7.44
N ILE A 121 -2.04 -0.57 -8.17
CA ILE A 121 -1.49 -1.93 -8.25
C ILE A 121 -0.06 -1.90 -8.80
N VAL A 122 0.17 -1.18 -9.90
CA VAL A 122 1.49 -1.07 -10.54
C VAL A 122 2.50 -0.40 -9.61
N PHE A 123 2.17 0.75 -9.04
CA PHE A 123 3.07 1.44 -8.11
C PHE A 123 3.34 0.61 -6.86
N GLN A 124 2.31 0.01 -6.26
CA GLN A 124 2.48 -0.84 -5.08
C GLN A 124 3.30 -2.09 -5.39
N PHE A 125 3.15 -2.67 -6.57
CA PHE A 125 3.98 -3.78 -7.02
C PHE A 125 5.44 -3.36 -7.11
N ILE A 126 5.74 -2.26 -7.82
CA ILE A 126 7.10 -1.73 -7.98
C ILE A 126 7.72 -1.41 -6.60
N TRP A 127 6.97 -0.74 -5.71
CA TRP A 127 7.47 -0.41 -4.38
C TRP A 127 7.73 -1.64 -3.52
N THR A 128 6.84 -2.65 -3.58
CA THR A 128 7.01 -3.89 -2.83
C THR A 128 8.19 -4.70 -3.35
N MET A 129 8.40 -4.75 -4.68
CA MET A 129 9.55 -5.45 -5.29
C MET A 129 10.88 -4.76 -4.97
N ASN A 130 10.88 -3.44 -4.78
CA ASN A 130 12.08 -2.69 -4.45
C ASN A 130 12.26 -2.46 -2.94
N ASP A 131 11.31 -2.89 -2.08
CA ASP A 131 11.44 -2.74 -0.63
C ASP A 131 12.48 -3.71 -0.08
N PHE A 132 13.65 -3.17 0.18
CA PHE A 132 14.75 -3.88 0.82
C PHE A 132 14.73 -3.68 2.34
N MET A 133 14.46 -2.43 2.78
CA MET A 133 14.64 -2.03 4.17
C MET A 133 13.60 -2.67 5.10
N GLY A 134 12.35 -2.82 4.64
CA GLY A 134 11.28 -3.46 5.43
C GLY A 134 11.64 -4.90 5.79
N PRO A 135 11.85 -5.77 4.80
CA PRO A 135 12.29 -7.15 5.05
C PRO A 135 13.56 -7.24 5.88
N LEU A 136 14.56 -6.41 5.64
CA LEU A 136 15.83 -6.40 6.39
C LEU A 136 15.62 -6.16 7.90
N ILE A 137 14.70 -5.27 8.26
CA ILE A 137 14.45 -4.91 9.66
C ILE A 137 13.56 -5.93 10.38
N TYR A 138 12.57 -6.49 9.68
CA TYR A 138 11.53 -7.30 10.32
C TYR A 138 11.73 -8.81 10.19
N LEU A 139 12.53 -9.29 9.23
CA LEU A 139 12.79 -10.72 9.01
C LEU A 139 14.20 -11.08 9.49
N ALA A 140 14.30 -12.17 10.24
CA ALA A 140 15.57 -12.71 10.72
C ALA A 140 15.94 -14.02 10.00
N SER A 141 14.96 -14.83 9.63
CA SER A 141 15.17 -16.13 8.96
C SER A 141 15.42 -15.95 7.47
N VAL A 142 16.52 -16.49 6.96
CA VAL A 142 16.93 -16.40 5.54
C VAL A 142 15.87 -16.99 4.60
N GLU A 143 15.20 -18.07 5.03
CA GLU A 143 14.14 -18.75 4.25
C GLU A 143 12.91 -17.84 3.96
N LYS A 144 12.76 -16.76 4.73
CA LYS A 144 11.67 -15.80 4.59
C LYS A 144 12.05 -14.58 3.77
N TYR A 145 13.30 -14.50 3.30
CA TYR A 145 13.77 -13.31 2.58
C TYR A 145 13.11 -13.22 1.21
N PRO A 146 12.49 -12.08 0.88
CA PRO A 146 12.05 -11.82 -0.48
C PRO A 146 13.25 -11.65 -1.41
N VAL A 147 13.01 -11.86 -2.70
CA VAL A 147 14.05 -11.84 -3.74
C VAL A 147 14.86 -10.54 -3.73
N SER A 148 14.20 -9.39 -3.47
CA SER A 148 14.87 -8.08 -3.37
C SER A 148 15.93 -8.02 -2.27
N LEU A 149 15.66 -8.64 -1.12
CA LEU A 149 16.60 -8.72 -0.01
C LEU A 149 17.73 -9.71 -0.32
N ALA A 150 17.39 -10.90 -0.83
CA ALA A 150 18.35 -11.92 -1.19
C ALA A 150 19.36 -11.43 -2.24
N LEU A 151 18.88 -10.74 -3.30
CA LEU A 151 19.75 -10.12 -4.30
C LEU A 151 20.74 -9.11 -3.71
N LYS A 152 20.26 -8.20 -2.85
CA LYS A 152 21.15 -7.19 -2.25
C LYS A 152 22.15 -7.81 -1.29
N MET A 153 21.77 -8.84 -0.54
CA MET A 153 22.70 -9.55 0.33
C MET A 153 23.75 -10.32 -0.44
N SER A 154 23.40 -10.92 -1.59
CA SER A 154 24.36 -11.61 -2.48
C SER A 154 25.40 -10.66 -3.08
N ILE A 155 25.05 -9.39 -3.28
CA ILE A 155 25.98 -8.37 -3.78
C ILE A 155 26.90 -7.83 -2.67
N GLY A 156 26.42 -7.81 -1.41
CA GLY A 156 27.13 -7.20 -0.28
C GLY A 156 27.96 -8.15 0.58
N ALA A 157 27.80 -9.46 0.42
CA ALA A 157 28.36 -10.45 1.34
C ALA A 157 29.74 -10.99 0.93
N THR A 158 30.25 -10.69 -0.28
CA THR A 158 31.51 -11.23 -0.79
C THR A 158 32.39 -10.13 -1.37
N GLU A 159 33.67 -10.13 -1.01
CA GLU A 159 34.70 -9.30 -1.70
C GLU A 159 34.82 -9.67 -3.19
N GLU A 160 34.44 -10.89 -3.57
CA GLU A 160 34.24 -11.33 -4.94
C GLU A 160 32.75 -11.55 -5.22
N VAL A 161 32.10 -10.60 -5.87
CA VAL A 161 30.71 -10.75 -6.31
C VAL A 161 30.62 -11.85 -7.36
N GLU A 162 29.99 -12.97 -7.04
CA GLU A 162 29.67 -13.99 -8.05
C GLU A 162 28.57 -13.49 -8.98
N TRP A 163 28.94 -12.73 -9.98
CA TRP A 163 28.02 -12.13 -10.95
C TRP A 163 27.07 -13.13 -11.61
N ALA A 164 27.52 -14.39 -11.76
CA ALA A 164 26.68 -15.45 -12.31
C ALA A 164 25.44 -15.69 -11.42
N ASN A 165 25.61 -15.75 -10.10
CA ASN A 165 24.50 -15.95 -9.15
C ASN A 165 23.57 -14.72 -9.12
N VAL A 166 24.15 -13.50 -9.15
CA VAL A 166 23.37 -12.26 -9.20
C VAL A 166 22.50 -12.20 -10.46
N ILE A 167 23.06 -12.54 -11.62
CA ILE A 167 22.34 -12.57 -12.90
C ILE A 167 21.26 -13.66 -12.86
N ALA A 168 21.57 -14.86 -12.38
CA ALA A 168 20.62 -15.97 -12.29
C ALA A 168 19.41 -15.60 -11.39
N ILE A 169 19.65 -15.04 -10.21
CA ILE A 169 18.58 -14.59 -9.30
C ILE A 169 17.78 -13.43 -9.92
N SER A 170 18.45 -12.51 -10.62
CA SER A 170 17.79 -11.39 -11.29
C SER A 170 16.86 -11.86 -12.42
N VAL A 171 17.25 -12.87 -13.18
CA VAL A 171 16.41 -13.47 -14.24
C VAL A 171 15.22 -14.21 -13.67
N VAL A 172 15.37 -14.88 -12.52
CA VAL A 172 14.26 -15.57 -11.83
C VAL A 172 13.30 -14.57 -11.19
N ALA A 173 13.76 -13.35 -10.88
CA ALA A 173 12.96 -12.29 -10.25
C ALA A 173 12.10 -11.49 -11.23
N LEU A 174 12.36 -11.60 -12.54
CA LEU A 174 11.62 -10.95 -13.63
C LEU A 174 10.42 -11.80 -14.06
#